data_00d2d3dcbb10690c5008e928a2129a53
#
_entry.id   00d2d3dcbb10690c5008e928a2129a53
#
_cell.length_a   1.000
_cell.length_b   1.000
_cell.length_c   1.000
_cell.angle_alpha   90.00
_cell.angle_beta   90.00
_cell.angle_gamma   90.00
#
_symmetry.space_group_name_H-M   'P 1'
#
loop_
_entity.id
_entity.type
_entity.pdbx_description
1 polymer ?
#
loop_
_entity_poly.entity_id
_entity_poly.type
_entity_poly.pdbx_seq_one_letter_code
_entity_poly.pdbx_strand_id
1 'polypeptide(L)'
;NKLVKPGPPAPVLLKRSGWKVLAAPKAKPNYEVEKMFDKDINTFGYCNADEEKADPPYDFVIDLGKEVTVRGFQFNQRYMTTGKPEDGARYGIAHLEVWTAKEIAGDGLGAANDANWTYTQTYRDNRTDPDSPLDPMSVVISPMLDDYQHARYVRLRIHASYTNKTYNPTFRGWCIAELNVWGNNELLE
;
A
#
# COMPACT_ATOMS: atom_id res chain seq x y z
N ASN A 1 37.42 26.06 -5.32
CA ASN A 1 35.96 25.80 -5.48
C ASN A 1 35.77 24.31 -5.67
N LYS A 2 35.40 23.60 -4.60
CA LYS A 2 34.91 22.22 -4.75
C LYS A 2 33.56 22.32 -5.42
N LEU A 3 33.44 21.82 -6.65
CA LEU A 3 32.19 21.62 -7.31
C LEU A 3 31.37 20.61 -6.44
N VAL A 4 30.37 21.12 -5.74
CA VAL A 4 29.41 20.28 -5.02
C VAL A 4 28.64 19.51 -6.10
N LYS A 5 28.79 18.20 -6.14
CA LYS A 5 27.94 17.37 -7.00
C LYS A 5 26.48 17.67 -6.67
N PRO A 6 25.63 17.98 -7.65
CA PRO A 6 24.21 18.15 -7.37
C PRO A 6 23.70 16.86 -6.72
N GLY A 7 22.91 17.02 -5.65
CA GLY A 7 22.24 15.91 -5.00
C GLY A 7 21.28 15.19 -5.96
N PRO A 8 20.80 13.99 -5.61
CA PRO A 8 19.82 13.30 -6.41
C PRO A 8 18.55 14.17 -6.56
N PRO A 9 17.83 14.08 -7.71
CA PRO A 9 16.60 14.83 -7.90
C PRO A 9 15.59 14.49 -6.81
N ALA A 10 14.77 15.47 -6.42
CA ALA A 10 13.70 15.25 -5.46
C ALA A 10 12.74 14.17 -5.96
N PRO A 11 12.27 13.26 -5.08
CA PRO A 11 11.31 12.25 -5.48
C PRO A 11 9.95 12.87 -5.82
N VAL A 12 9.25 12.26 -6.75
CA VAL A 12 7.93 12.64 -7.21
C VAL A 12 7.00 11.43 -7.18
N LEU A 13 5.69 11.68 -7.14
CA LEU A 13 4.71 10.61 -7.28
C LEU A 13 4.75 10.06 -8.71
N LEU A 14 4.83 8.74 -8.83
CA LEU A 14 4.89 8.08 -10.14
C LEU A 14 3.50 8.01 -10.78
N LYS A 15 3.48 8.04 -12.11
CA LYS A 15 2.26 7.78 -12.88
C LYS A 15 1.74 6.38 -12.60
N ARG A 16 0.44 6.28 -12.40
CA ARG A 16 -0.24 5.00 -12.13
C ARG A 16 -0.97 4.43 -13.34
N SER A 17 -0.99 5.17 -14.46
CA SER A 17 -1.53 4.65 -15.71
C SER A 17 -0.70 3.45 -16.18
N GLY A 18 -1.38 2.37 -16.48
CA GLY A 18 -0.72 1.12 -16.88
C GLY A 18 -0.40 0.16 -15.73
N TRP A 19 -0.68 0.52 -14.48
CA TRP A 19 -0.59 -0.44 -13.38
C TRP A 19 -1.62 -1.54 -13.54
N LYS A 20 -1.23 -2.76 -13.18
CA LYS A 20 -2.10 -3.94 -13.25
C LYS A 20 -2.00 -4.73 -11.95
N VAL A 21 -3.13 -5.21 -11.47
CA VAL A 21 -3.19 -6.17 -10.37
C VAL A 21 -2.93 -7.57 -10.93
N LEU A 22 -1.87 -8.22 -10.44
CA LEU A 22 -1.52 -9.60 -10.81
C LEU A 22 -2.06 -10.60 -9.79
N ALA A 23 -2.08 -10.23 -8.52
CA ALA A 23 -2.66 -11.01 -7.44
C ALA A 23 -3.25 -10.07 -6.39
N ALA A 24 -4.34 -10.48 -5.78
CA ALA A 24 -4.97 -9.77 -4.67
C ALA A 24 -5.82 -10.72 -3.84
N PRO A 25 -6.07 -10.39 -2.55
CA PRO A 25 -7.09 -11.06 -1.77
C PRO A 25 -8.47 -10.77 -2.35
N LYS A 26 -9.47 -11.46 -1.83
CA LYS A 26 -10.86 -11.19 -2.23
C LYS A 26 -11.21 -9.73 -1.98
N ALA A 27 -11.86 -9.11 -2.96
CA ALA A 27 -12.49 -7.80 -2.82
C ALA A 27 -14.01 -7.95 -2.79
N LYS A 28 -14.67 -7.04 -2.09
CA LYS A 28 -16.13 -6.94 -2.14
C LYS A 28 -16.54 -6.40 -3.52
N PRO A 29 -17.62 -6.88 -4.15
CA PRO A 29 -18.13 -6.33 -5.40
C PRO A 29 -18.27 -4.81 -5.33
N ASN A 30 -17.82 -4.11 -6.38
CA ASN A 30 -17.73 -2.65 -6.50
C ASN A 30 -16.64 -1.97 -5.63
N TYR A 31 -15.78 -2.76 -4.98
CA TYR A 31 -14.66 -2.27 -4.18
C TYR A 31 -13.36 -2.99 -4.59
N GLU A 32 -13.17 -3.15 -5.88
CA GLU A 32 -12.04 -3.87 -6.47
C GLU A 32 -10.71 -3.17 -6.14
N VAL A 33 -9.63 -3.92 -6.21
CA VAL A 33 -8.29 -3.44 -5.83
C VAL A 33 -7.84 -2.24 -6.66
N GLU A 34 -8.27 -2.15 -7.89
CA GLU A 34 -7.99 -1.03 -8.81
C GLU A 34 -8.47 0.33 -8.28
N LYS A 35 -9.44 0.33 -7.36
CA LYS A 35 -9.86 1.55 -6.64
C LYS A 35 -8.72 2.17 -5.81
N MET A 36 -7.70 1.40 -5.49
CA MET A 36 -6.54 1.89 -4.73
C MET A 36 -5.62 2.81 -5.56
N PHE A 37 -5.82 2.92 -6.87
CA PHE A 37 -5.01 3.77 -7.76
C PHE A 37 -5.83 4.40 -8.89
N ASP A 38 -7.10 4.67 -8.64
CA ASP A 38 -8.01 5.33 -9.60
C ASP A 38 -7.99 6.86 -9.52
N LYS A 39 -7.18 7.42 -8.62
CA LYS A 39 -7.02 8.87 -8.38
C LYS A 39 -8.22 9.52 -7.67
N ASP A 40 -9.12 8.74 -7.11
CA ASP A 40 -10.26 9.25 -6.33
C ASP A 40 -10.13 8.81 -4.87
N ILE A 41 -9.79 9.73 -3.99
CA ILE A 41 -9.63 9.48 -2.55
C ILE A 41 -10.94 9.01 -1.87
N ASN A 42 -12.08 9.19 -2.52
CA ASN A 42 -13.39 8.80 -1.99
C ASN A 42 -13.76 7.36 -2.36
N THR A 43 -13.04 6.75 -3.29
CA THR A 43 -13.16 5.33 -3.60
C THR A 43 -12.10 4.53 -2.86
N PHE A 44 -12.29 3.24 -2.72
CA PHE A 44 -11.34 2.39 -1.99
C PHE A 44 -11.48 0.93 -2.39
N GLY A 45 -10.35 0.22 -2.37
CA GLY A 45 -10.33 -1.22 -2.36
C GLY A 45 -10.71 -1.74 -0.97
N TYR A 46 -11.55 -2.77 -0.90
CA TYR A 46 -12.11 -3.20 0.37
C TYR A 46 -12.65 -4.63 0.35
N CYS A 47 -12.49 -5.31 1.47
CA CYS A 47 -13.25 -6.52 1.80
C CYS A 47 -13.55 -6.55 3.30
N ASN A 48 -14.76 -6.94 3.65
CA ASN A 48 -15.16 -7.07 5.06
C ASN A 48 -14.97 -8.49 5.59
N ALA A 49 -15.09 -8.65 6.90
CA ALA A 49 -14.91 -9.92 7.60
C ALA A 49 -15.99 -10.97 7.27
N ASP A 50 -17.14 -10.55 6.78
CA ASP A 50 -18.22 -11.47 6.42
C ASP A 50 -17.94 -12.18 5.09
N GLU A 51 -17.25 -11.51 4.18
CA GLU A 51 -16.95 -12.02 2.85
C GLU A 51 -15.52 -12.58 2.73
N GLU A 52 -14.53 -11.98 3.40
CA GLU A 52 -13.19 -12.52 3.46
C GLU A 52 -13.13 -13.72 4.40
N LYS A 53 -12.81 -14.88 3.85
CA LYS A 53 -12.75 -16.14 4.60
C LYS A 53 -11.33 -16.55 4.96
N ALA A 54 -10.34 -15.97 4.32
CA ALA A 54 -8.94 -16.20 4.64
C ALA A 54 -8.49 -15.30 5.80
N ASP A 55 -7.64 -15.83 6.64
CA ASP A 55 -6.94 -15.05 7.65
C ASP A 55 -5.79 -14.23 7.01
N PRO A 56 -5.41 -13.06 7.60
CA PRO A 56 -4.20 -12.38 7.16
C PRO A 56 -2.96 -13.29 7.36
N PRO A 57 -1.84 -13.04 6.64
CA PRO A 57 -1.59 -11.86 5.83
C PRO A 57 -2.25 -11.89 4.45
N TYR A 58 -2.55 -10.70 3.93
CA TYR A 58 -3.10 -10.52 2.58
C TYR A 58 -2.02 -9.97 1.65
N ASP A 59 -1.79 -10.67 0.54
CA ASP A 59 -0.81 -10.26 -0.47
C ASP A 59 -1.50 -9.65 -1.69
N PHE A 60 -1.01 -8.48 -2.08
CA PHE A 60 -1.34 -7.80 -3.34
C PHE A 60 -0.07 -7.75 -4.17
N VAL A 61 -0.14 -8.11 -5.44
CA VAL A 61 0.95 -7.96 -6.39
C VAL A 61 0.51 -7.04 -7.51
N ILE A 62 1.26 -5.95 -7.69
CA ILE A 62 0.97 -4.91 -8.67
C ILE A 62 2.15 -4.81 -9.63
N ASP A 63 1.87 -4.91 -10.93
CA ASP A 63 2.81 -4.60 -12.02
C ASP A 63 2.71 -3.10 -12.31
N LEU A 64 3.81 -2.38 -12.14
CA LEU A 64 3.89 -0.95 -12.45
C LEU A 64 3.99 -0.67 -13.97
N GLY A 65 4.01 -1.73 -14.79
CA GLY A 65 4.05 -1.65 -16.25
C GLY A 65 5.46 -1.55 -16.82
N LYS A 66 6.40 -1.06 -16.06
CA LYS A 66 7.83 -0.95 -16.42
C LYS A 66 8.70 -0.86 -15.18
N GLU A 67 10.00 -1.04 -15.34
CA GLU A 67 10.96 -0.76 -14.26
C GLU A 67 11.02 0.73 -13.99
N VAL A 68 10.92 1.08 -12.72
CA VAL A 68 10.96 2.46 -12.21
C VAL A 68 11.96 2.56 -11.07
N THR A 69 12.38 3.78 -10.77
CA THR A 69 13.16 4.08 -9.58
C THR A 69 12.22 4.34 -8.42
N VAL A 70 12.28 3.53 -7.38
CA VAL A 70 11.43 3.65 -6.19
C VAL A 70 12.19 4.32 -5.06
N ARG A 71 11.58 5.33 -4.44
CA ARG A 71 12.10 6.06 -3.28
C ARG A 71 11.23 5.88 -2.03
N GLY A 72 10.00 5.48 -2.17
CA GLY A 72 9.09 5.26 -1.05
C GLY A 72 7.66 5.00 -1.49
N PHE A 73 6.82 4.76 -0.50
CA PHE A 73 5.42 4.42 -0.69
C PHE A 73 4.54 5.31 0.16
N GLN A 74 3.35 5.57 -0.34
CA GLN A 74 2.34 6.34 0.32
C GLN A 74 1.01 5.65 0.13
N PHE A 75 0.22 5.56 1.19
CA PHE A 75 -1.17 5.14 1.05
C PHE A 75 -2.08 6.00 1.93
N ASN A 76 -3.33 6.10 1.51
CA ASN A 76 -4.37 6.78 2.25
C ASN A 76 -5.33 5.75 2.82
N GLN A 77 -5.69 5.93 4.08
CA GLN A 77 -6.77 5.20 4.70
C GLN A 77 -8.11 5.64 4.11
N ARG A 78 -9.13 4.79 4.24
CA ARG A 78 -10.48 5.14 3.84
C ARG A 78 -10.96 6.39 4.56
N TYR A 79 -11.55 7.32 3.80
CA TYR A 79 -12.23 8.49 4.35
C TYR A 79 -13.74 8.27 4.41
N MET A 80 -14.34 8.57 5.55
CA MET A 80 -15.79 8.57 5.71
C MET A 80 -16.27 9.97 6.03
N THR A 81 -17.03 10.54 5.11
CA THR A 81 -17.63 11.87 5.26
C THR A 81 -18.91 11.84 6.10
N THR A 82 -19.53 10.68 6.25
CA THR A 82 -20.79 10.49 6.97
C THR A 82 -20.68 9.25 7.85
N GLY A 83 -21.26 9.32 9.04
CA GLY A 83 -21.24 8.22 9.99
C GLY A 83 -20.38 8.52 11.20
N LYS A 84 -20.12 7.50 11.97
CA LYS A 84 -19.30 7.60 13.17
C LYS A 84 -17.82 7.58 12.77
N PRO A 85 -17.00 8.51 13.27
CA PRO A 85 -15.56 8.50 12.95
C PRO A 85 -14.87 7.16 13.25
N GLU A 86 -15.35 6.44 14.24
CA GLU A 86 -14.87 5.11 14.60
C GLU A 86 -15.09 4.07 13.49
N ASP A 87 -16.12 4.22 12.66
CA ASP A 87 -16.38 3.30 11.54
C ASP A 87 -15.40 3.52 10.39
N GLY A 88 -14.83 4.71 10.27
CA GLY A 88 -13.79 5.02 9.28
C GLY A 88 -12.49 4.26 9.50
N ALA A 89 -12.15 3.95 10.75
CA ALA A 89 -10.96 3.19 11.08
C ALA A 89 -11.12 1.68 10.84
N ARG A 90 -12.35 1.18 10.80
CA ARG A 90 -12.61 -0.24 10.63
C ARG A 90 -12.10 -0.73 9.28
N TYR A 91 -11.36 -1.84 9.30
CA TYR A 91 -10.63 -2.40 8.16
C TYR A 91 -9.45 -1.56 7.67
N GLY A 92 -9.19 -0.39 8.26
CA GLY A 92 -7.98 0.36 8.00
C GLY A 92 -6.73 -0.46 8.32
N ILE A 93 -5.63 -0.12 7.69
CA ILE A 93 -4.39 -0.87 7.79
C ILE A 93 -3.69 -0.52 9.09
N ALA A 94 -3.37 -1.55 9.89
CA ALA A 94 -2.61 -1.43 11.12
C ALA A 94 -1.15 -1.88 10.96
N HIS A 95 -0.89 -2.85 10.09
CA HIS A 95 0.46 -3.31 9.78
C HIS A 95 0.55 -3.74 8.31
N LEU A 96 1.43 -3.11 7.57
CA LEU A 96 1.69 -3.34 6.16
C LEU A 96 3.20 -3.43 5.92
N GLU A 97 3.62 -4.43 5.17
CA GLU A 97 4.96 -4.51 4.58
C GLU A 97 4.90 -4.27 3.09
N VAL A 98 5.91 -3.62 2.56
CA VAL A 98 6.09 -3.40 1.12
C VAL A 98 7.36 -4.08 0.65
N TRP A 99 7.23 -4.83 -0.42
CA TRP A 99 8.29 -5.56 -1.09
C TRP A 99 8.35 -5.15 -2.55
N THR A 100 9.55 -5.15 -3.12
CA THR A 100 9.77 -4.81 -4.53
C THR A 100 10.49 -5.94 -5.25
N ALA A 101 10.25 -6.05 -6.55
CA ALA A 101 10.96 -6.96 -7.43
C ALA A 101 11.17 -6.38 -8.81
N LYS A 102 12.25 -6.76 -9.48
CA LYS A 102 12.48 -6.46 -10.90
C LYS A 102 11.78 -7.46 -11.79
N GLU A 103 11.80 -8.71 -11.39
CA GLU A 103 11.26 -9.86 -12.13
C GLU A 103 10.50 -10.77 -11.17
N ILE A 104 9.45 -11.38 -11.66
CA ILE A 104 8.66 -12.38 -10.95
C ILE A 104 8.25 -13.49 -11.92
N ALA A 105 7.88 -14.64 -11.37
CA ALA A 105 7.25 -15.72 -12.11
C ALA A 105 5.74 -15.74 -11.83
N GLY A 106 4.93 -15.86 -12.88
CA GLY A 106 3.47 -15.90 -12.77
C GLY A 106 2.88 -14.64 -12.13
N ASP A 107 2.10 -14.81 -11.10
CA ASP A 107 1.47 -13.73 -10.33
C ASP A 107 2.36 -13.16 -9.21
N GLY A 108 3.56 -13.68 -9.06
CA GLY A 108 4.52 -13.23 -8.05
C GLY A 108 4.34 -13.88 -6.68
N LEU A 109 3.37 -14.76 -6.49
CA LEU A 109 3.16 -15.47 -5.24
C LEU A 109 3.83 -16.84 -5.22
N GLY A 110 3.90 -17.44 -4.04
CA GLY A 110 4.48 -18.77 -3.82
C GLY A 110 5.99 -18.79 -3.69
N ALA A 111 6.51 -19.90 -3.16
CA ALA A 111 7.90 -20.08 -2.76
C ALA A 111 8.91 -19.87 -3.92
N ALA A 112 8.51 -20.13 -5.16
CA ALA A 112 9.35 -19.89 -6.33
C ALA A 112 9.71 -18.41 -6.54
N ASN A 113 8.96 -17.49 -5.94
CA ASN A 113 9.20 -16.05 -6.00
C ASN A 113 9.90 -15.48 -4.77
N ASP A 114 10.12 -16.24 -3.72
CA ASP A 114 10.67 -15.70 -2.46
C ASP A 114 12.00 -14.98 -2.66
N ALA A 115 12.89 -15.51 -3.50
CA ALA A 115 14.17 -14.89 -3.81
C ALA A 115 14.08 -13.64 -4.71
N ASN A 116 12.96 -13.43 -5.38
CA ASN A 116 12.76 -12.29 -6.28
C ASN A 116 12.35 -11.02 -5.53
N TRP A 117 11.75 -11.18 -4.35
CA TRP A 117 11.24 -10.09 -3.56
C TRP A 117 12.27 -9.53 -2.60
N THR A 118 12.43 -8.22 -2.64
CA THR A 118 13.25 -7.48 -1.68
C THR A 118 12.34 -6.70 -0.74
N TYR A 119 12.48 -6.96 0.56
CA TYR A 119 11.81 -6.15 1.58
C TYR A 119 12.28 -4.71 1.48
N THR A 120 11.33 -3.79 1.51
CA THR A 120 11.62 -2.38 1.26
C THR A 120 11.23 -1.51 2.44
N GLN A 121 9.98 -1.54 2.85
CA GLN A 121 9.46 -0.69 3.92
C GLN A 121 8.34 -1.36 4.69
N THR A 122 8.14 -0.89 5.93
CA THR A 122 7.04 -1.28 6.80
C THR A 122 6.31 -0.06 7.31
N TYR A 123 4.99 -0.11 7.29
CA TYR A 123 4.13 0.71 8.12
C TYR A 123 3.59 -0.12 9.27
N ARG A 124 3.70 0.39 10.46
CA ARG A 124 3.04 -0.17 11.63
C ARG A 124 2.49 0.97 12.46
N ASP A 125 1.22 0.87 12.79
CA ASP A 125 0.63 1.82 13.72
C ASP A 125 1.22 1.61 15.10
N ASN A 126 1.79 2.67 15.64
CA ASN A 126 2.42 2.69 16.95
C ASN A 126 1.63 3.55 17.97
N ARG A 127 0.36 3.81 17.69
CA ARG A 127 -0.49 4.53 18.66
C ARG A 127 -0.49 3.79 19.98
N THR A 128 -0.27 4.54 21.04
CA THR A 128 -0.30 4.03 22.41
C THR A 128 -1.70 4.08 23.00
N ASP A 129 -2.56 4.93 22.46
CA ASP A 129 -3.95 5.08 22.87
C ASP A 129 -4.87 4.41 21.84
N PRO A 130 -5.48 3.26 22.15
CA PRO A 130 -6.38 2.56 21.23
C PRO A 130 -7.67 3.35 20.95
N ASP A 131 -8.02 4.32 21.79
CA ASP A 131 -9.19 5.18 21.61
C ASP A 131 -8.89 6.42 20.77
N SER A 132 -7.62 6.68 20.47
CA SER A 132 -7.24 7.74 19.55
C SER A 132 -7.79 7.42 18.15
N PRO A 133 -8.64 8.28 17.57
CA PRO A 133 -9.19 8.02 16.26
C PRO A 133 -8.07 7.95 15.22
N LEU A 134 -8.14 6.95 14.35
CA LEU A 134 -7.33 6.94 13.14
C LEU A 134 -7.79 8.11 12.28
N ASP A 135 -6.87 9.03 11.93
CA ASP A 135 -7.20 10.05 10.96
C ASP A 135 -7.37 9.38 9.58
N PRO A 136 -8.60 9.30 9.05
CA PRO A 136 -8.85 8.61 7.79
C PRO A 136 -8.20 9.30 6.60
N MET A 137 -7.91 10.59 6.72
CA MET A 137 -7.20 11.36 5.69
C MET A 137 -5.69 11.33 5.89
N SER A 138 -5.20 10.72 6.98
CA SER A 138 -3.77 10.64 7.17
C SER A 138 -3.13 9.89 6.02
N VAL A 139 -2.19 10.54 5.43
CA VAL A 139 -1.32 9.95 4.42
C VAL A 139 -0.19 9.28 5.17
N VAL A 140 -0.12 7.97 5.08
CA VAL A 140 1.01 7.26 5.64
C VAL A 140 2.14 7.31 4.63
N ILE A 141 3.17 8.05 4.98
CA ILE A 141 4.39 8.14 4.19
C ILE A 141 5.46 7.42 4.97
N SER A 142 5.94 6.34 4.41
CA SER A 142 7.15 5.72 4.92
C SER A 142 8.33 6.67 4.67
N PRO A 143 9.36 6.67 5.54
CA PRO A 143 10.55 7.46 5.27
C PRO A 143 11.04 7.20 3.85
N MET A 144 11.44 8.26 3.14
CA MET A 144 12.03 8.09 1.83
C MET A 144 13.31 7.26 1.96
N LEU A 145 13.49 6.34 1.03
CA LEU A 145 14.69 5.52 0.97
C LEU A 145 15.89 6.39 0.60
N ASP A 146 16.99 6.23 1.33
CA ASP A 146 18.25 6.90 0.99
C ASP A 146 18.82 6.34 -0.31
N ASP A 147 18.68 5.02 -0.52
CA ASP A 147 19.09 4.33 -1.74
C ASP A 147 17.92 4.14 -2.70
N TYR A 148 18.22 4.20 -3.99
CA TYR A 148 17.26 3.91 -5.03
C TYR A 148 17.01 2.41 -5.13
N GLN A 149 15.73 2.05 -5.20
CA GLN A 149 15.29 0.71 -5.56
C GLN A 149 14.79 0.73 -7.00
N HIS A 150 15.33 -0.16 -7.84
CA HIS A 150 14.81 -0.36 -9.19
C HIS A 150 13.86 -1.54 -9.17
N ALA A 151 12.61 -1.30 -9.53
CA ALA A 151 11.59 -2.33 -9.47
C ALA A 151 10.52 -2.12 -10.54
N ARG A 152 9.94 -3.22 -11.00
CA ARG A 152 8.74 -3.21 -11.82
C ARG A 152 7.50 -3.68 -11.04
N TYR A 153 7.72 -4.50 -10.02
CA TYR A 153 6.64 -5.11 -9.26
C TYR A 153 6.68 -4.69 -7.81
N VAL A 154 5.51 -4.46 -7.25
CA VAL A 154 5.30 -4.15 -5.83
C VAL A 154 4.41 -5.23 -5.24
N ARG A 155 4.82 -5.78 -4.09
CA ARG A 155 3.97 -6.61 -3.25
C ARG A 155 3.67 -5.86 -1.96
N LEU A 156 2.38 -5.72 -1.67
CA LEU A 156 1.89 -5.27 -0.37
C LEU A 156 1.48 -6.50 0.42
N ARG A 157 1.93 -6.60 1.66
CA ARG A 157 1.50 -7.63 2.60
C ARG A 157 0.87 -6.98 3.81
N ILE A 158 -0.44 -7.13 3.94
CA ILE A 158 -1.20 -6.64 5.09
C ILE A 158 -1.20 -7.73 6.16
N HIS A 159 -0.52 -7.46 7.28
CA HIS A 159 -0.47 -8.38 8.42
C HIS A 159 -1.63 -8.16 9.39
N ALA A 160 -2.13 -6.93 9.51
CA ALA A 160 -3.19 -6.61 10.42
C ALA A 160 -4.02 -5.39 9.97
N SER A 161 -5.29 -5.45 10.30
CA SER A 161 -6.26 -4.37 10.12
C SER A 161 -6.92 -4.04 11.46
N TYR A 162 -7.61 -2.91 11.53
CA TYR A 162 -8.34 -2.51 12.73
C TYR A 162 -9.74 -3.11 12.79
N THR A 163 -10.10 -3.60 13.98
CA THR A 163 -11.50 -3.86 14.35
C THR A 163 -12.07 -2.62 15.00
N ASN A 164 -12.63 -1.70 14.29
CA ASN A 164 -12.97 -0.40 14.81
C ASN A 164 -11.70 0.40 15.18
N LYS A 165 -11.31 0.43 16.46
CA LYS A 165 -10.18 1.21 16.96
C LYS A 165 -9.01 0.36 17.45
N THR A 166 -9.15 -0.96 17.45
CA THR A 166 -8.17 -1.86 18.07
C THR A 166 -7.38 -2.64 17.04
N TYR A 167 -6.07 -2.64 17.17
CA TYR A 167 -5.20 -3.52 16.42
C TYR A 167 -5.58 -4.99 16.66
N ASN A 168 -5.85 -5.72 15.60
CA ASN A 168 -6.15 -7.14 15.69
C ASN A 168 -5.53 -7.90 14.51
N PRO A 169 -4.47 -8.70 14.74
CA PRO A 169 -3.75 -9.41 13.68
C PRO A 169 -4.54 -10.59 13.08
N THR A 170 -5.63 -10.99 13.70
CA THR A 170 -6.50 -12.08 13.22
C THR A 170 -7.81 -11.58 12.63
N PHE A 171 -8.03 -10.27 12.63
CA PHE A 171 -9.24 -9.70 12.07
C PHE A 171 -9.24 -9.78 10.56
N ARG A 172 -10.26 -10.39 10.00
CA ARG A 172 -10.41 -10.54 8.56
C ARG A 172 -10.91 -9.26 7.92
N GLY A 173 -10.37 -8.97 6.75
CA GLY A 173 -10.75 -7.81 5.97
C GLY A 173 -9.64 -6.76 5.88
N TRP A 174 -9.79 -5.87 4.93
CA TRP A 174 -8.82 -4.83 4.62
C TRP A 174 -9.50 -3.68 3.87
N CYS A 175 -8.90 -2.49 3.94
CA CYS A 175 -9.36 -1.32 3.22
C CYS A 175 -8.19 -0.37 2.94
N ILE A 176 -8.00 0.02 1.68
CA ILE A 176 -7.06 1.06 1.26
C ILE A 176 -7.76 1.99 0.27
N ALA A 177 -7.73 3.30 0.52
CA ALA A 177 -8.30 4.27 -0.40
C ALA A 177 -7.37 4.54 -1.58
N GLU A 178 -6.12 4.91 -1.33
CA GLU A 178 -5.16 5.24 -2.38
C GLU A 178 -3.79 4.65 -2.06
N LEU A 179 -3.11 4.16 -3.09
CA LEU A 179 -1.72 3.74 -3.06
C LEU A 179 -0.93 4.55 -4.07
N ASN A 180 0.19 5.08 -3.64
CA ASN A 180 1.15 5.79 -4.49
C ASN A 180 2.57 5.26 -4.28
N VAL A 181 3.39 5.41 -5.31
CA VAL A 181 4.81 5.15 -5.27
C VAL A 181 5.56 6.45 -5.55
N TRP A 182 6.52 6.78 -4.70
CA TRP A 182 7.45 7.87 -4.90
C TRP A 182 8.69 7.37 -5.64
N GLY A 183 9.13 8.12 -6.64
CA GLY A 183 10.33 7.79 -7.43
C GLY A 183 10.89 9.00 -8.13
N ASN A 184 11.82 8.79 -9.05
CA ASN A 184 12.51 9.88 -9.72
C ASN A 184 12.25 9.93 -11.24
N ASN A 185 11.52 8.97 -11.78
CA ASN A 185 11.44 8.76 -13.24
C ASN A 185 10.26 9.45 -13.88
N GLU A 186 9.13 9.54 -13.17
CA GLU A 186 7.87 9.96 -13.77
C GLU A 186 7.02 10.75 -12.77
N LEU A 187 6.28 11.69 -13.31
CA LEU A 187 5.26 12.43 -12.57
C LEU A 187 3.90 11.74 -12.70
N LEU A 188 3.02 11.99 -11.73
CA LEU A 188 1.59 11.74 -11.91
C LEU A 188 1.03 12.66 -13.00
N GLU A 189 0.10 12.15 -13.76
CA GLU A 189 -0.69 12.96 -14.70
C GLU A 189 -1.70 13.84 -14.00
#